data_ff81843f4c9c528b595691b1738e8493
#
_entry.id   ff81843f4c9c528b595691b1738e8493
#
_cell.length_a   1.000
_cell.length_b   1.000
_cell.length_c   1.000
_cell.angle_alpha   90.00
_cell.angle_beta   90.00
_cell.angle_gamma   90.00
#
_symmetry.space_group_name_H-M   'P 1'
#
loop_
_entity.id
_entity.type
_entity.pdbx_description
1 polymer ?
#
loop_
_entity_poly.entity_id
_entity_poly.type
_entity_poly.pdbx_seq_one_letter_code
_entity_poly.pdbx_strand_id
1 'polypeptide(L)'
;MKKWRCSVCGYIHEGEFPPDKCPNCGAPAEKFSEISDDFESIFMHYAQKASYGNEIEVNPFFGDYKSLAPFIYNLPPGKRSPLHKHPTTDEIFFVIKGRINFTVGDKQFVAEKGDVIEGKMDIPHRFENIGDTPAVFLSVKAPKPVDLLIVEE
;
A
#
# COMPACT_ATOMS: atom_id res chain seq x y z
N MET A 1 -25.14 -9.31 -1.30
CA MET A 1 -24.68 -8.60 -0.09
C MET A 1 -24.41 -7.15 -0.45
N LYS A 2 -24.79 -6.28 0.45
CA LYS A 2 -24.53 -4.84 0.29
C LYS A 2 -23.12 -4.50 0.74
N LYS A 3 -22.62 -3.34 0.29
CA LYS A 3 -21.33 -2.80 0.70
C LYS A 3 -21.51 -1.44 1.33
N TRP A 4 -20.78 -1.21 2.41
CA TRP A 4 -20.89 -0.03 3.25
C TRP A 4 -19.52 0.59 3.43
N ARG A 5 -19.39 1.87 3.11
CA ARG A 5 -18.14 2.60 3.28
C ARG A 5 -18.19 3.50 4.50
N CYS A 6 -17.18 3.38 5.34
CA CYS A 6 -16.98 4.30 6.46
C CYS A 6 -16.51 5.67 5.95
N SER A 7 -17.25 6.73 6.27
CA SER A 7 -16.92 8.10 5.86
C SER A 7 -15.71 8.69 6.59
N VAL A 8 -15.30 8.07 7.71
CA VAL A 8 -14.16 8.54 8.51
C VAL A 8 -12.82 8.01 7.98
N CYS A 9 -12.73 6.71 7.68
CA CYS A 9 -11.47 6.07 7.30
C CYS A 9 -11.51 5.36 5.94
N GLY A 10 -12.66 5.31 5.27
CA GLY A 10 -12.82 4.65 3.98
C GLY A 10 -12.95 3.13 4.03
N TYR A 11 -12.89 2.50 5.21
CA TYR A 11 -13.08 1.04 5.35
C TYR A 11 -14.38 0.59 4.69
N ILE A 12 -14.35 -0.55 3.99
CA ILE A 12 -15.52 -1.15 3.33
C ILE A 12 -15.92 -2.43 4.06
N HIS A 13 -17.18 -2.47 4.45
CA HIS A 13 -17.83 -3.61 5.08
C HIS A 13 -18.79 -4.27 4.10
N GLU A 14 -18.78 -5.60 4.02
CA GLU A 14 -19.75 -6.39 3.27
C GLU A 14 -20.78 -7.02 4.21
N GLY A 15 -22.06 -6.76 3.98
CA GLY A 15 -23.15 -7.28 4.81
C GLY A 15 -24.48 -6.64 4.45
N GLU A 16 -25.58 -7.15 4.97
CA GLU A 16 -26.92 -6.56 4.75
C GLU A 16 -27.06 -5.20 5.43
N PHE A 17 -26.30 -4.98 6.52
CA PHE A 17 -26.31 -3.76 7.31
C PHE A 17 -24.85 -3.30 7.56
N PRO A 18 -24.61 -2.00 7.85
CA PRO A 18 -23.31 -1.56 8.29
C PRO A 18 -22.95 -2.20 9.65
N PRO A 19 -21.67 -2.34 9.99
CA PRO A 19 -21.26 -2.83 11.30
C PRO A 19 -21.60 -1.79 12.38
N ASP A 20 -21.84 -2.21 13.60
CA ASP A 20 -22.11 -1.30 14.73
C ASP A 20 -20.98 -0.33 14.98
N LYS A 21 -19.75 -0.80 14.76
CA LYS A 21 -18.52 -0.01 14.83
C LYS A 21 -17.57 -0.39 13.71
N CYS A 22 -16.91 0.61 13.16
CA CYS A 22 -15.86 0.38 12.17
C CYS A 22 -14.68 -0.38 12.78
N PRO A 23 -14.33 -1.56 12.26
CA PRO A 23 -13.20 -2.33 12.79
C PRO A 23 -11.84 -1.64 12.59
N ASN A 24 -11.76 -0.68 11.67
CA ASN A 24 -10.52 0.04 11.40
C ASN A 24 -10.35 1.30 12.26
N CYS A 25 -11.40 2.07 12.48
CA CYS A 25 -11.28 3.37 13.17
C CYS A 25 -12.22 3.55 14.35
N GLY A 26 -13.09 2.58 14.66
CA GLY A 26 -14.05 2.65 15.76
C GLY A 26 -15.26 3.56 15.52
N ALA A 27 -15.40 4.16 14.34
CA ALA A 27 -16.54 5.01 14.00
C ALA A 27 -17.87 4.23 14.09
N PRO A 28 -18.95 4.86 14.58
CA PRO A 28 -20.25 4.19 14.72
C PRO A 28 -20.94 3.96 13.37
N ALA A 29 -21.96 3.10 13.36
CA ALA A 29 -22.70 2.67 12.17
C ALA A 29 -23.21 3.84 11.30
N GLU A 30 -23.59 4.97 11.91
CA GLU A 30 -24.11 6.16 11.21
C GLU A 30 -23.06 6.82 10.29
N LYS A 31 -21.80 6.45 10.44
CA LYS A 31 -20.71 6.91 9.58
C LYS A 31 -20.53 6.04 8.34
N PHE A 32 -21.36 5.03 8.16
CA PHE A 32 -21.35 4.20 6.97
C PHE A 32 -22.44 4.62 5.99
N SER A 33 -22.09 4.62 4.72
CA SER A 33 -23.02 4.79 3.60
C SER A 33 -22.95 3.59 2.66
N GLU A 34 -24.11 3.18 2.13
CA GLU A 34 -24.17 2.12 1.13
C GLU A 34 -23.50 2.58 -0.17
N ILE A 35 -22.68 1.72 -0.76
CA ILE A 35 -22.05 1.96 -2.06
C ILE A 35 -22.55 0.94 -3.08
N SER A 36 -22.70 1.37 -4.33
CA SER A 36 -23.12 0.49 -5.43
C SER A 36 -21.94 -0.33 -5.95
N ASP A 37 -22.24 -1.51 -6.51
CA ASP A 37 -21.24 -2.41 -7.11
C ASP A 37 -20.45 -1.77 -8.27
N ASP A 38 -21.03 -0.78 -8.94
CA ASP A 38 -20.36 -0.06 -10.02
C ASP A 38 -19.13 0.74 -9.58
N PHE A 39 -19.04 1.08 -8.28
CA PHE A 39 -17.89 1.76 -7.71
C PHE A 39 -16.65 0.88 -7.57
N GLU A 40 -16.83 -0.43 -7.42
CA GLU A 40 -15.71 -1.34 -7.11
C GLU A 40 -14.69 -1.50 -8.22
N SER A 41 -15.11 -1.29 -9.45
CA SER A 41 -14.19 -1.37 -10.59
C SER A 41 -13.18 -0.22 -10.66
N ILE A 42 -13.46 0.89 -9.96
CA ILE A 42 -12.64 2.12 -10.00
C ILE A 42 -12.30 2.68 -8.62
N PHE A 43 -12.82 2.07 -7.56
CA PHE A 43 -12.67 2.56 -6.18
C PHE A 43 -12.40 1.40 -5.21
N MET A 44 -11.37 1.57 -4.38
CA MET A 44 -10.97 0.57 -3.40
C MET A 44 -10.32 1.24 -2.18
N HIS A 45 -10.64 0.76 -0.98
CA HIS A 45 -9.88 1.10 0.21
C HIS A 45 -8.67 0.18 0.33
N TYR A 46 -7.49 0.74 0.67
CA TYR A 46 -6.24 -0.02 0.73
C TYR A 46 -6.32 -1.27 1.61
N ALA A 47 -7.10 -1.23 2.70
CA ALA A 47 -7.23 -2.34 3.63
C ALA A 47 -7.84 -3.60 3.00
N GLN A 48 -8.52 -3.48 1.87
CA GLN A 48 -9.04 -4.64 1.12
C GLN A 48 -7.93 -5.46 0.46
N LYS A 49 -6.74 -4.85 0.28
CA LYS A 49 -5.55 -5.49 -0.30
C LYS A 49 -4.38 -5.59 0.67
N ALA A 50 -4.49 -4.98 1.85
CA ALA A 50 -3.49 -5.15 2.89
C ALA A 50 -3.72 -6.47 3.62
N SER A 51 -2.67 -7.22 3.81
CA SER A 51 -2.63 -8.43 4.63
C SER A 51 -1.55 -8.28 5.69
N TYR A 52 -1.78 -8.86 6.86
CA TYR A 52 -0.95 -8.61 8.04
C TYR A 52 -0.31 -9.92 8.53
N GLY A 53 0.47 -10.55 7.65
CA GLY A 53 1.24 -11.74 7.95
C GLY A 53 2.60 -11.44 8.61
N ASN A 54 3.46 -12.44 8.65
CA ASN A 54 4.81 -12.35 9.24
C ASN A 54 5.89 -12.03 8.21
N GLU A 55 5.54 -12.00 6.94
CA GLU A 55 6.45 -11.69 5.83
C GLU A 55 5.97 -10.46 5.05
N ILE A 56 6.85 -9.88 4.26
CA ILE A 56 6.49 -8.80 3.35
C ILE A 56 5.51 -9.36 2.32
N GLU A 57 4.36 -8.72 2.19
CA GLU A 57 3.36 -9.08 1.21
C GLU A 57 3.13 -7.94 0.22
N VAL A 58 2.95 -8.32 -1.05
CA VAL A 58 2.78 -7.40 -2.18
C VAL A 58 1.55 -7.82 -2.95
N ASN A 59 0.52 -7.01 -2.90
CA ASN A 59 -0.76 -7.30 -3.54
C ASN A 59 -1.06 -6.29 -4.64
N PRO A 60 -1.48 -6.75 -5.84
CA PRO A 60 -1.88 -5.84 -6.90
C PRO A 60 -3.09 -5.01 -6.49
N PHE A 61 -3.07 -3.75 -6.89
CA PHE A 61 -4.13 -2.79 -6.62
C PHE A 61 -4.89 -2.53 -7.92
N PHE A 62 -6.12 -2.97 -7.99
CA PHE A 62 -6.93 -3.03 -9.21
C PHE A 62 -6.49 -4.08 -10.23
N GLY A 63 -6.98 -3.94 -11.46
CA GLY A 63 -6.75 -4.86 -12.55
C GLY A 63 -5.44 -4.65 -13.29
N ASP A 64 -5.37 -5.19 -14.47
CA ASP A 64 -4.18 -5.15 -15.30
C ASP A 64 -4.13 -3.87 -16.15
N TYR A 65 -3.10 -3.06 -15.92
CA TYR A 65 -2.84 -1.86 -16.69
C TYR A 65 -1.76 -2.11 -17.76
N LYS A 66 -1.86 -1.42 -18.89
CA LYS A 66 -0.87 -1.55 -19.97
C LYS A 66 0.48 -0.93 -19.60
N SER A 67 0.47 0.20 -18.88
CA SER A 67 1.67 1.02 -18.67
C SER A 67 2.13 1.14 -17.23
N LEU A 68 1.29 0.84 -16.26
CA LEU A 68 1.65 0.99 -14.85
C LEU A 68 1.32 -0.26 -14.02
N ALA A 69 2.04 -0.42 -12.92
CA ALA A 69 1.88 -1.54 -11.99
C ALA A 69 1.73 -1.01 -10.56
N PRO A 70 0.48 -0.83 -10.08
CA PRO A 70 0.20 -0.41 -8.71
C PRO A 70 0.10 -1.59 -7.76
N PHE A 71 0.77 -1.47 -6.60
CA PHE A 71 0.78 -2.50 -5.56
C PHE A 71 0.61 -1.90 -4.17
N ILE A 72 -0.07 -2.62 -3.30
CA ILE A 72 -0.04 -2.38 -1.85
C ILE A 72 1.01 -3.30 -1.23
N TYR A 73 1.95 -2.70 -0.53
CA TYR A 73 2.96 -3.38 0.26
C TYR A 73 2.58 -3.39 1.72
N ASN A 74 2.71 -4.53 2.34
CA ASN A 74 2.53 -4.72 3.76
C ASN A 74 3.85 -5.21 4.38
N LEU A 75 4.41 -4.42 5.30
CA LEU A 75 5.68 -4.70 5.94
C LEU A 75 5.45 -5.00 7.42
N PRO A 76 5.66 -6.23 7.87
CA PRO A 76 5.71 -6.52 9.31
C PRO A 76 6.84 -5.76 10.00
N PRO A 77 6.74 -5.53 11.33
CA PRO A 77 7.82 -4.90 12.11
C PRO A 77 9.17 -5.59 11.90
N GLY A 78 10.22 -4.80 11.69
CA GLY A 78 11.58 -5.28 11.51
C GLY A 78 11.90 -5.90 10.15
N LYS A 79 10.92 -6.05 9.26
CA LYS A 79 11.16 -6.58 7.91
C LYS A 79 11.69 -5.51 6.98
N ARG A 80 12.64 -5.91 6.13
CA ARG A 80 13.21 -5.05 5.09
C ARG A 80 13.28 -5.76 3.76
N SER A 81 13.22 -5.00 2.68
CA SER A 81 13.49 -5.53 1.34
C SER A 81 15.00 -5.65 1.10
N PRO A 82 15.43 -6.51 0.16
CA PRO A 82 16.77 -6.40 -0.40
C PRO A 82 17.02 -5.01 -0.98
N LEU A 83 18.29 -4.60 -1.05
CA LEU A 83 18.66 -3.45 -1.87
C LEU A 83 18.51 -3.86 -3.34
N HIS A 84 17.65 -3.20 -4.05
CA HIS A 84 17.29 -3.55 -5.44
C HIS A 84 17.08 -2.30 -6.28
N LYS A 85 17.09 -2.47 -7.58
CA LYS A 85 16.77 -1.40 -8.52
C LYS A 85 15.91 -1.91 -9.66
N HIS A 86 15.28 -0.99 -10.33
CA HIS A 86 14.52 -1.22 -11.55
C HIS A 86 15.24 -0.52 -12.70
N PRO A 87 16.01 -1.27 -13.55
CA PRO A 87 16.84 -0.65 -14.59
C PRO A 87 16.08 0.21 -15.60
N THR A 88 14.81 -0.12 -15.89
CA THR A 88 14.00 0.56 -16.92
C THR A 88 12.65 1.08 -16.42
N THR A 89 12.45 1.09 -15.11
CA THR A 89 11.15 1.43 -14.49
C THR A 89 11.34 2.45 -13.39
N ASP A 90 10.54 3.49 -13.39
CA ASP A 90 10.41 4.41 -12.26
C ASP A 90 9.41 3.86 -11.24
N GLU A 91 9.58 4.24 -9.99
CA GLU A 91 8.68 3.86 -8.89
C GLU A 91 8.37 5.07 -7.99
N ILE A 92 7.13 5.19 -7.58
CA ILE A 92 6.70 6.17 -6.58
C ILE A 92 6.08 5.40 -5.42
N PHE A 93 6.48 5.77 -4.21
CA PHE A 93 5.93 5.21 -2.98
C PHE A 93 5.09 6.27 -2.26
N PHE A 94 3.93 5.88 -1.78
CA PHE A 94 3.09 6.70 -0.91
C PHE A 94 2.81 5.96 0.39
N VAL A 95 3.31 6.49 1.51
CA VAL A 95 3.15 5.85 2.82
C VAL A 95 1.72 6.06 3.34
N ILE A 96 1.03 4.95 3.60
CA ILE A 96 -0.34 4.95 4.12
C ILE A 96 -0.32 4.89 5.64
N LYS A 97 0.55 4.06 6.22
CA LYS A 97 0.72 3.99 7.68
C LYS A 97 2.07 3.38 8.07
N GLY A 98 2.48 3.64 9.30
CA GLY A 98 3.70 3.11 9.88
C GLY A 98 4.88 4.03 9.71
N ARG A 99 6.06 3.53 10.13
CA ARG A 99 7.34 4.24 10.05
C ARG A 99 8.32 3.39 9.26
N ILE A 100 8.75 3.91 8.14
CA ILE A 100 9.54 3.17 7.16
C ILE A 100 10.86 3.91 6.93
N ASN A 101 11.97 3.23 7.17
CA ASN A 101 13.28 3.74 6.79
C ASN A 101 13.52 3.39 5.32
N PHE A 102 13.63 4.41 4.47
CA PHE A 102 13.99 4.28 3.07
C PHE A 102 15.47 4.55 2.86
N THR A 103 16.09 3.74 2.02
CA THR A 103 17.37 4.02 1.39
C THR A 103 17.12 4.20 -0.09
N VAL A 104 17.51 5.34 -0.65
CA VAL A 104 17.39 5.66 -2.09
C VAL A 104 18.71 6.24 -2.57
N GLY A 105 19.45 5.49 -3.36
CA GLY A 105 20.82 5.84 -3.74
C GLY A 105 21.71 5.95 -2.51
N ASP A 106 22.32 7.12 -2.31
CA ASP A 106 23.18 7.44 -1.16
C ASP A 106 22.42 8.08 0.03
N LYS A 107 21.12 8.23 -0.06
CA LYS A 107 20.28 8.88 0.95
C LYS A 107 19.51 7.88 1.79
N GLN A 108 19.41 8.20 3.07
CA GLN A 108 18.61 7.41 4.03
C GLN A 108 17.72 8.34 4.85
N PHE A 109 16.46 8.01 5.00
CA PHE A 109 15.49 8.84 5.71
C PHE A 109 14.29 8.02 6.19
N VAL A 110 13.59 8.53 7.19
CA VAL A 110 12.36 7.92 7.72
C VAL A 110 11.15 8.59 7.10
N ALA A 111 10.25 7.80 6.54
CA ALA A 111 8.98 8.24 6.00
C ALA A 111 7.82 7.76 6.88
N GLU A 112 6.78 8.57 6.95
CA GLU A 112 5.56 8.34 7.73
C GLU A 112 4.32 8.58 6.86
N LYS A 113 3.14 8.36 7.43
CA LYS A 113 1.85 8.55 6.75
C LYS A 113 1.79 9.89 6.00
N GLY A 114 1.48 9.82 4.71
CA GLY A 114 1.34 10.99 3.83
C GLY A 114 2.61 11.35 3.06
N ASP A 115 3.76 10.75 3.39
CA ASP A 115 5.00 11.00 2.67
C ASP A 115 5.03 10.28 1.32
N VAL A 116 5.62 10.93 0.33
CA VAL A 116 5.82 10.40 -1.02
C VAL A 116 7.33 10.28 -1.26
N ILE A 117 7.75 9.13 -1.77
CA ILE A 117 9.14 8.83 -2.07
C ILE A 117 9.30 8.53 -3.56
N GLU A 118 10.34 9.05 -4.17
CA GLU A 118 10.70 8.81 -5.56
C GLU A 118 11.80 7.75 -5.65
N GLY A 119 11.55 6.69 -6.42
CA GLY A 119 12.55 5.70 -6.82
C GLY A 119 12.74 5.75 -8.33
N LYS A 120 13.66 6.59 -8.81
CA LYS A 120 13.96 6.68 -10.24
C LYS A 120 14.57 5.39 -10.77
N MET A 121 14.35 5.14 -12.07
CA MET A 121 14.95 4.00 -12.75
C MET A 121 16.48 3.96 -12.53
N ASP A 122 16.98 2.75 -12.40
CA ASP A 122 18.40 2.43 -12.18
C ASP A 122 19.00 2.92 -10.85
N ILE A 123 18.23 3.58 -9.98
CA ILE A 123 18.68 4.00 -8.65
C ILE A 123 18.35 2.91 -7.62
N PRO A 124 19.35 2.33 -6.94
CA PRO A 124 19.12 1.33 -5.92
C PRO A 124 18.31 1.88 -4.74
N HIS A 125 17.35 1.10 -4.25
CA HIS A 125 16.57 1.47 -3.09
C HIS A 125 16.16 0.24 -2.27
N ARG A 126 15.85 0.48 -1.02
CA ARG A 126 15.20 -0.48 -0.11
C ARG A 126 14.37 0.24 0.94
N PHE A 127 13.51 -0.51 1.58
CA PHE A 127 12.65 -0.05 2.66
C PHE A 127 12.66 -1.04 3.81
N GLU A 128 12.53 -0.52 5.03
CA GLU A 128 12.54 -1.28 6.28
C GLU A 128 11.50 -0.72 7.24
N ASN A 129 10.66 -1.57 7.80
CA ASN A 129 9.74 -1.15 8.86
C ASN A 129 10.50 -1.04 10.19
N ILE A 130 10.70 0.17 10.66
CA ILE A 130 11.38 0.47 11.92
C ILE A 130 10.41 0.74 13.08
N GLY A 131 9.10 0.64 12.84
CA GLY A 131 8.07 0.73 13.86
C GLY A 131 7.78 -0.61 14.53
N ASP A 132 6.89 -0.59 15.49
CA ASP A 132 6.43 -1.77 16.24
C ASP A 132 5.07 -2.31 15.74
N THR A 133 4.50 -1.69 14.73
CA THR A 133 3.25 -2.09 14.07
C THR A 133 3.48 -2.30 12.57
N PRO A 134 2.61 -3.06 11.87
CA PRO A 134 2.71 -3.20 10.41
C PRO A 134 2.69 -1.85 9.70
N ALA A 135 3.56 -1.68 8.73
CA ALA A 135 3.60 -0.53 7.84
C ALA A 135 2.98 -0.87 6.49
N VAL A 136 2.32 0.10 5.88
CA VAL A 136 1.67 -0.06 4.57
C VAL A 136 2.01 1.11 3.68
N PHE A 137 2.38 0.83 2.44
CA PHE A 137 2.54 1.85 1.42
C PHE A 137 1.99 1.38 0.07
N LEU A 138 1.54 2.34 -0.74
CA LEU A 138 1.24 2.15 -2.15
C LEU A 138 2.52 2.35 -2.96
N SER A 139 2.81 1.43 -3.86
CA SER A 139 3.86 1.56 -4.88
C SER A 139 3.22 1.59 -6.26
N VAL A 140 3.64 2.52 -7.09
CA VAL A 140 3.27 2.56 -8.51
C VAL A 140 4.53 2.56 -9.34
N LYS A 141 4.64 1.57 -10.22
CA LYS A 141 5.78 1.37 -11.13
C LYS A 141 5.35 1.59 -12.58
N ALA A 142 6.18 2.26 -13.36
CA ALA A 142 5.98 2.48 -14.79
C ALA A 142 7.32 2.79 -15.48
N PRO A 143 7.48 2.45 -16.79
CA PRO A 143 6.57 1.68 -17.61
C PRO A 143 6.62 0.18 -17.32
N LYS A 144 5.66 -0.55 -17.82
CA LYS A 144 5.69 -2.02 -17.86
C LYS A 144 6.47 -2.51 -19.09
N PRO A 145 7.06 -3.73 -19.05
CA PRO A 145 7.12 -4.65 -17.91
C PRO A 145 8.05 -4.15 -16.81
N VAL A 146 7.71 -4.47 -15.55
CA VAL A 146 8.58 -4.14 -14.41
C VAL A 146 9.74 -5.12 -14.35
N ASP A 147 10.95 -4.60 -14.37
CA ASP A 147 12.17 -5.36 -14.14
C ASP A 147 12.65 -5.19 -12.70
N LEU A 148 13.52 -6.07 -12.25
CA LEU A 148 14.09 -6.02 -10.91
C LEU A 148 15.48 -6.65 -10.91
N LEU A 149 16.43 -5.94 -10.33
CA LEU A 149 17.79 -6.40 -10.12
C LEU A 149 18.15 -6.25 -8.63
N ILE A 150 18.46 -7.35 -7.97
CA ILE A 150 18.97 -7.34 -6.59
C ILE A 150 20.42 -6.87 -6.62
N VAL A 151 20.73 -5.86 -5.82
CA VAL A 151 22.08 -5.29 -5.67
C VAL A 151 22.77 -5.84 -4.43
N GLU A 152 22.00 -5.97 -3.33
CA GLU A 152 22.49 -6.48 -2.05
C GLU A 152 21.29 -7.05 -1.25
N GLU A 153 21.50 -8.20 -0.61
CA GLU A 153 20.48 -8.84 0.24
C GLU A 153 20.48 -8.34 1.70
#